data_471de9b744c824a1d5b3c3070ce73ecd
#
_entry.id   471de9b744c824a1d5b3c3070ce73ecd
#
_cell.length_a   1.000
_cell.length_b   1.000
_cell.length_c   1.000
_cell.angle_alpha   90.00
_cell.angle_beta   90.00
_cell.angle_gamma   90.00
#
_symmetry.space_group_name_H-M   'P 1'
#
loop_
_entity.id
_entity.type
_entity.pdbx_description
1 polymer ?
#
loop_
_entity_poly.entity_id
_entity_poly.type
_entity_poly.pdbx_seq_one_letter_code
_entity_poly.pdbx_strand_id
1 'polypeptide(L)'
;MRRALIGGLNVRLRGGSDGKGGGTGPLVILLHGFGAPGDDLVPLADVIDATAGTRWLFPEGPLSLDWGIGDSRAWWIIDFARLQEDRAAGRVRDLSGEIPQGLALARERLQSFLKELPGKLPVDFHRTVIGGFSQGAMLSCDVALHTDYPFAGLVQLSGNLLAEAVWRPLAPRRRGLRVFQSHGTHDDILSHVGAERLRDMLSESGLQVEWHSFRGGHEIPEVVIRKLGAFVKNVCG
;
A
#
# COMPACT_ATOMS: atom_id res chain seq x y z
N MET A 1 -0.79 20.24 -6.21
CA MET A 1 -1.55 18.97 -6.28
C MET A 1 -2.53 19.03 -7.45
N ARG A 2 -2.66 17.96 -8.24
CA ARG A 2 -3.65 17.78 -9.31
C ARG A 2 -4.58 16.62 -8.95
N ARG A 3 -5.82 16.66 -9.40
CA ARG A 3 -6.76 15.52 -9.32
C ARG A 3 -7.03 14.99 -10.72
N ALA A 4 -7.20 13.68 -10.86
CA ALA A 4 -7.53 13.01 -12.11
C ALA A 4 -8.42 11.79 -11.83
N LEU A 5 -9.22 11.41 -12.83
CA LEU A 5 -9.95 10.14 -12.85
C LEU A 5 -9.18 9.18 -13.76
N ILE A 6 -8.72 8.06 -13.19
CA ILE A 6 -7.92 7.06 -13.91
C ILE A 6 -8.43 5.67 -13.53
N GLY A 7 -8.83 4.86 -14.50
CA GLY A 7 -9.36 3.53 -14.27
C GLY A 7 -10.59 3.49 -13.33
N GLY A 8 -11.38 4.56 -13.35
CA GLY A 8 -12.54 4.71 -12.47
C GLY A 8 -12.21 5.10 -11.03
N LEU A 9 -10.93 5.35 -10.69
CA LEU A 9 -10.52 5.86 -9.37
C LEU A 9 -10.19 7.35 -9.43
N ASN A 10 -10.63 8.09 -8.42
CA ASN A 10 -10.11 9.43 -8.18
C ASN A 10 -8.66 9.32 -7.70
N VAL A 11 -7.77 10.11 -8.26
CA VAL A 11 -6.33 10.07 -7.94
C VAL A 11 -5.83 11.46 -7.66
N ARG A 12 -5.09 11.62 -6.57
CA ARG A 12 -4.34 12.84 -6.28
C ARG A 12 -2.90 12.67 -6.73
N LEU A 13 -2.36 13.70 -7.42
CA LEU A 13 -1.00 13.70 -7.97
C LEU A 13 -0.18 14.83 -7.34
N ARG A 14 1.04 14.49 -6.92
CA ARG A 14 2.04 15.39 -6.34
C ARG A 14 3.41 15.15 -6.95
N GLY A 15 4.36 16.04 -6.66
CA GLY A 15 5.75 15.92 -7.10
C GLY A 15 5.90 16.06 -8.62
N GLY A 16 6.92 15.42 -9.18
CA GLY A 16 7.29 15.58 -10.58
C GLY A 16 7.92 16.93 -10.88
N SER A 17 8.14 17.22 -12.17
CA SER A 17 8.78 18.46 -12.63
C SER A 17 7.93 19.72 -12.44
N ASP A 18 6.60 19.57 -12.28
CA ASP A 18 5.63 20.67 -12.16
C ASP A 18 4.95 20.72 -10.80
N GLY A 19 5.36 19.88 -9.83
CA GLY A 19 4.72 19.76 -8.52
C GLY A 19 3.31 19.12 -8.56
N LYS A 20 2.85 18.68 -9.73
CA LYS A 20 1.50 18.16 -10.01
C LYS A 20 1.50 16.75 -10.63
N GLY A 21 2.63 16.05 -10.54
CA GLY A 21 2.80 14.69 -11.07
C GLY A 21 3.23 14.63 -12.54
N GLY A 22 3.64 15.75 -13.13
CA GLY A 22 4.18 15.81 -14.49
C GLY A 22 5.64 15.37 -14.58
N GLY A 23 6.11 15.15 -15.82
CA GLY A 23 7.46 14.68 -16.12
C GLY A 23 7.55 13.17 -16.27
N THR A 24 8.80 12.66 -16.29
CA THR A 24 9.14 11.25 -16.53
C THR A 24 9.94 10.63 -15.37
N GLY A 25 10.00 11.31 -14.21
CA GLY A 25 10.68 10.80 -13.02
C GLY A 25 10.03 9.50 -12.47
N PRO A 26 10.65 8.89 -11.47
CA PRO A 26 10.10 7.71 -10.79
C PRO A 26 8.67 7.92 -10.32
N LEU A 27 7.91 6.84 -10.21
CA LEU A 27 6.52 6.86 -9.79
C LEU A 27 6.35 6.11 -8.46
N VAL A 28 5.67 6.73 -7.50
CA VAL A 28 5.27 6.08 -6.25
C VAL A 28 3.76 6.14 -6.13
N ILE A 29 3.13 4.98 -6.00
CA ILE A 29 1.68 4.82 -5.86
C ILE A 29 1.41 4.33 -4.44
N LEU A 30 0.72 5.12 -3.62
CA LEU A 30 0.41 4.77 -2.23
C LEU A 30 -1.10 4.77 -1.98
N LEU A 31 -1.57 3.65 -1.45
CA LEU A 31 -2.98 3.38 -1.14
C LEU A 31 -3.23 3.64 0.36
N HIS A 32 -4.25 4.42 0.68
CA HIS A 32 -4.62 4.74 2.06
C HIS A 32 -5.24 3.56 2.81
N GLY A 33 -5.32 3.66 4.15
CA GLY A 33 -5.96 2.69 5.02
C GLY A 33 -7.49 2.77 5.03
N PHE A 34 -8.13 1.78 5.69
CA PHE A 34 -9.58 1.75 5.88
C PHE A 34 -10.05 2.95 6.72
N GLY A 35 -11.09 3.63 6.27
CA GLY A 35 -11.69 4.76 6.98
C GLY A 35 -10.97 6.09 6.81
N ALA A 36 -9.77 6.09 6.22
CA ALA A 36 -9.02 7.30 5.95
C ALA A 36 -9.62 8.09 4.75
N PRO A 37 -9.49 9.42 4.71
CA PRO A 37 -9.82 10.18 3.51
C PRO A 37 -8.85 9.84 2.37
N GLY A 38 -9.31 10.01 1.14
CA GLY A 38 -8.50 9.70 -0.04
C GLY A 38 -7.22 10.53 -0.20
N ASP A 39 -6.98 11.56 0.64
CA ASP A 39 -5.76 12.38 0.69
C ASP A 39 -4.90 12.16 1.95
N ASP A 40 -5.23 11.19 2.76
CA ASP A 40 -4.54 10.88 4.02
C ASP A 40 -3.00 10.79 3.85
N LEU A 41 -2.55 10.06 2.83
CA LEU A 41 -1.12 9.86 2.58
C LEU A 41 -0.44 10.95 1.72
N VAL A 42 -1.19 11.94 1.21
CA VAL A 42 -0.65 13.00 0.36
C VAL A 42 0.50 13.76 1.02
N PRO A 43 0.47 14.09 2.33
CA PRO A 43 1.58 14.75 3.01
C PRO A 43 2.91 13.99 2.96
N LEU A 44 2.90 12.68 2.77
CA LEU A 44 4.11 11.87 2.64
C LEU A 44 4.98 12.29 1.44
N ALA A 45 4.36 12.80 0.37
CA ALA A 45 5.09 13.31 -0.80
C ALA A 45 6.00 14.51 -0.48
N ASP A 46 5.71 15.23 0.59
CA ASP A 46 6.45 16.42 0.98
C ASP A 46 7.56 16.13 2.03
N VAL A 47 7.46 14.98 2.72
CA VAL A 47 8.38 14.61 3.81
C VAL A 47 9.27 13.41 3.49
N ILE A 48 8.91 12.59 2.50
CA ILE A 48 9.76 11.49 2.03
C ILE A 48 10.86 12.05 1.12
N ASP A 49 12.11 11.95 1.55
CA ASP A 49 13.27 12.33 0.77
C ASP A 49 13.55 11.29 -0.32
N ALA A 50 12.83 11.41 -1.44
CA ALA A 50 12.98 10.55 -2.62
C ALA A 50 13.84 11.21 -3.70
N THR A 51 14.12 10.48 -4.80
CA THR A 51 14.83 11.01 -5.96
C THR A 51 14.14 12.26 -6.52
N ALA A 52 14.92 13.26 -6.91
CA ALA A 52 14.38 14.48 -7.52
C ALA A 52 13.49 14.15 -8.71
N GLY A 53 12.35 14.83 -8.82
CA GLY A 53 11.36 14.57 -9.85
C GLY A 53 10.47 13.34 -9.62
N THR A 54 10.57 12.68 -8.46
CA THR A 54 9.63 11.61 -8.09
C THR A 54 8.20 12.11 -8.12
N ARG A 55 7.33 11.32 -8.75
CA ARG A 55 5.90 11.59 -8.90
C ARG A 55 5.12 10.69 -7.95
N TRP A 56 4.14 11.26 -7.28
CA TRP A 56 3.34 10.58 -6.27
C TRP A 56 1.89 10.50 -6.71
N LEU A 57 1.34 9.32 -6.69
CA LEU A 57 -0.07 9.05 -6.98
C LEU A 57 -0.73 8.42 -5.75
N PHE A 58 -1.86 9.01 -5.38
CA PHE A 58 -2.67 8.57 -4.25
C PHE A 58 -4.09 8.27 -4.76
N PRO A 59 -4.33 7.03 -5.23
CA PRO A 59 -5.67 6.58 -5.59
C PRO A 59 -6.57 6.54 -4.36
N GLU A 60 -7.81 6.93 -4.54
CA GLU A 60 -8.83 6.96 -3.51
C GLU A 60 -9.68 5.67 -3.55
N GLY A 61 -9.89 5.05 -2.39
CA GLY A 61 -10.75 3.89 -2.25
C GLY A 61 -12.17 4.17 -2.77
N PRO A 62 -12.75 3.25 -3.56
CA PRO A 62 -14.02 3.52 -4.25
C PRO A 62 -15.24 3.58 -3.33
N LEU A 63 -15.14 3.02 -2.12
CA LEU A 63 -16.26 2.94 -1.18
C LEU A 63 -16.24 4.15 -0.25
N SER A 64 -17.34 4.90 -0.22
CA SER A 64 -17.57 5.93 0.78
C SER A 64 -18.16 5.28 2.04
N LEU A 65 -17.59 5.61 3.19
CA LEU A 65 -18.11 5.19 4.48
C LEU A 65 -18.89 6.36 5.09
N ASP A 66 -20.21 6.17 5.24
CA ASP A 66 -21.07 7.20 5.84
C ASP A 66 -21.01 7.09 7.38
N TRP A 67 -19.92 7.63 7.94
CA TRP A 67 -19.78 7.72 9.41
C TRP A 67 -20.15 9.10 9.97
N GLY A 68 -20.74 9.96 9.14
CA GLY A 68 -21.12 11.32 9.53
C GLY A 68 -19.95 12.27 9.81
N ILE A 69 -18.72 11.84 9.58
CA ILE A 69 -17.50 12.61 9.84
C ILE A 69 -16.56 12.52 8.64
N GLY A 70 -16.49 13.58 7.83
CA GLY A 70 -15.51 13.72 6.76
C GLY A 70 -15.72 12.75 5.57
N ASP A 71 -14.68 12.69 4.70
CA ASP A 71 -14.64 11.86 3.50
C ASP A 71 -13.90 10.54 3.79
N SER A 72 -14.54 9.66 4.57
CA SER A 72 -13.99 8.34 4.91
C SER A 72 -14.15 7.35 3.76
N ARG A 73 -13.07 6.66 3.39
CA ARG A 73 -13.01 5.76 2.25
C ARG A 73 -12.50 4.36 2.61
N ALA A 74 -12.84 3.38 1.77
CA ALA A 74 -12.36 2.02 1.91
C ALA A 74 -12.17 1.34 0.55
N TRP A 75 -11.30 0.31 0.52
CA TRP A 75 -11.11 -0.56 -0.63
C TRP A 75 -12.12 -1.71 -0.62
N TRP A 76 -12.39 -2.27 0.56
CA TRP A 76 -13.49 -3.20 0.86
C TRP A 76 -14.02 -2.94 2.26
N ILE A 77 -15.23 -3.40 2.53
CA ILE A 77 -15.82 -3.26 3.86
C ILE A 77 -15.21 -4.28 4.82
N ILE A 78 -14.85 -3.84 6.01
CA ILE A 78 -14.48 -4.70 7.14
C ILE A 78 -15.60 -4.69 8.18
N ASP A 79 -15.75 -5.80 8.90
CA ASP A 79 -16.65 -5.85 10.05
C ASP A 79 -16.06 -5.05 11.21
N PHE A 80 -16.42 -3.77 11.24
CA PHE A 80 -15.88 -2.84 12.22
C PHE A 80 -16.38 -3.14 13.65
N ALA A 81 -17.61 -3.65 13.80
CA ALA A 81 -18.14 -4.04 15.10
C ALA A 81 -17.29 -5.18 15.70
N ARG A 82 -17.05 -6.22 14.92
CA ARG A 82 -16.19 -7.33 15.32
C ARG A 82 -14.74 -6.88 15.62
N LEU A 83 -14.19 -5.95 14.83
CA LEU A 83 -12.87 -5.38 15.09
C LEU A 83 -12.82 -4.69 16.45
N GLN A 84 -13.84 -3.91 16.79
CA GLN A 84 -13.94 -3.22 18.09
C GLN A 84 -14.11 -4.21 19.25
N GLU A 85 -14.90 -5.27 19.08
CA GLU A 85 -15.07 -6.33 20.08
C GLU A 85 -13.75 -7.06 20.34
N ASP A 86 -13.02 -7.43 19.30
CA ASP A 86 -11.73 -8.09 19.43
C ASP A 86 -10.72 -7.19 20.16
N ARG A 87 -10.65 -5.91 19.79
CA ARG A 87 -9.78 -4.92 20.42
C ARG A 87 -10.15 -4.72 21.90
N ALA A 88 -11.43 -4.59 22.23
CA ALA A 88 -11.89 -4.45 23.60
C ALA A 88 -11.56 -5.67 24.47
N ALA A 89 -11.51 -6.85 23.86
CA ALA A 89 -11.10 -8.10 24.51
C ALA A 89 -9.57 -8.36 24.48
N GLY A 90 -8.77 -7.39 24.01
CA GLY A 90 -7.31 -7.53 23.87
C GLY A 90 -6.87 -8.59 22.87
N ARG A 91 -7.74 -8.96 21.94
CA ARG A 91 -7.43 -9.90 20.88
C ARG A 91 -7.04 -9.16 19.60
N VAL A 92 -5.91 -9.50 19.02
CA VAL A 92 -5.52 -9.05 17.68
C VAL A 92 -5.77 -10.19 16.70
N ARG A 93 -6.61 -9.94 15.71
CA ARG A 93 -7.11 -10.94 14.78
C ARG A 93 -6.02 -11.46 13.84
N ASP A 94 -5.99 -12.77 13.61
CA ASP A 94 -5.21 -13.39 12.53
C ASP A 94 -6.02 -13.35 11.22
N LEU A 95 -5.54 -12.58 10.26
CA LEU A 95 -6.18 -12.42 8.95
C LEU A 95 -5.69 -13.42 7.91
N SER A 96 -4.67 -14.23 8.21
CA SER A 96 -3.99 -15.09 7.22
C SER A 96 -4.92 -16.06 6.50
N GLY A 97 -5.90 -16.61 7.22
CA GLY A 97 -6.91 -17.51 6.65
C GLY A 97 -8.11 -16.79 5.99
N GLU A 98 -8.15 -15.46 6.00
CA GLU A 98 -9.32 -14.72 5.58
C GLU A 98 -9.19 -14.20 4.14
N ILE A 99 -10.24 -14.39 3.35
CA ILE A 99 -10.43 -13.74 2.04
C ILE A 99 -11.58 -12.73 2.22
N PRO A 100 -11.27 -11.43 2.42
CA PRO A 100 -12.31 -10.44 2.63
C PRO A 100 -13.28 -10.36 1.46
N GLN A 101 -14.57 -10.25 1.78
CA GLN A 101 -15.57 -9.92 0.77
C GLN A 101 -15.24 -8.54 0.16
N GLY A 102 -15.12 -8.47 -1.15
CA GLY A 102 -14.76 -7.24 -1.87
C GLY A 102 -13.27 -7.11 -2.21
N LEU A 103 -12.36 -7.94 -1.67
CA LEU A 103 -10.93 -7.91 -2.04
C LEU A 103 -10.73 -8.10 -3.54
N ALA A 104 -11.43 -9.06 -4.16
CA ALA A 104 -11.34 -9.31 -5.60
C ALA A 104 -11.78 -8.08 -6.42
N LEU A 105 -12.87 -7.44 -6.04
CA LEU A 105 -13.36 -6.23 -6.72
C LEU A 105 -12.38 -5.05 -6.53
N ALA A 106 -11.81 -4.88 -5.32
CA ALA A 106 -10.80 -3.86 -5.06
C ALA A 106 -9.54 -4.07 -5.94
N ARG A 107 -9.09 -5.34 -6.07
CA ARG A 107 -8.00 -5.72 -6.97
C ARG A 107 -8.32 -5.37 -8.42
N GLU A 108 -9.50 -5.72 -8.93
CA GLU A 108 -9.93 -5.39 -10.29
C GLU A 108 -9.94 -3.88 -10.54
N ARG A 109 -10.39 -3.08 -9.58
CA ARG A 109 -10.38 -1.61 -9.67
C ARG A 109 -8.95 -1.07 -9.75
N LEU A 110 -8.04 -1.58 -8.92
CA LEU A 110 -6.64 -1.15 -8.94
C LEU A 110 -5.91 -1.64 -10.22
N GLN A 111 -6.24 -2.83 -10.73
CA GLN A 111 -5.73 -3.31 -12.02
C GLN A 111 -6.22 -2.44 -13.19
N SER A 112 -7.50 -2.03 -13.19
CA SER A 112 -8.03 -1.09 -14.19
C SER A 112 -7.29 0.25 -14.13
N PHE A 113 -7.03 0.77 -12.94
CA PHE A 113 -6.21 1.97 -12.75
C PHE A 113 -4.80 1.79 -13.35
N LEU A 114 -4.10 0.71 -13.02
CA LEU A 114 -2.74 0.45 -13.53
C LEU A 114 -2.72 0.28 -15.05
N LYS A 115 -3.73 -0.35 -15.64
CA LYS A 115 -3.87 -0.55 -17.08
C LYS A 115 -4.08 0.76 -17.85
N GLU A 116 -4.87 1.68 -17.29
CA GLU A 116 -5.18 2.97 -17.94
C GLU A 116 -4.09 4.04 -17.68
N LEU A 117 -3.27 3.85 -16.66
CA LEU A 117 -2.28 4.83 -16.21
C LEU A 117 -1.33 5.28 -17.34
N PRO A 118 -0.76 4.39 -18.20
CA PRO A 118 0.13 4.80 -19.29
C PRO A 118 -0.54 5.68 -20.34
N GLY A 119 -1.85 5.63 -20.47
CA GLY A 119 -2.63 6.51 -21.36
C GLY A 119 -2.88 7.91 -20.80
N LYS A 120 -2.56 8.15 -19.53
CA LYS A 120 -2.80 9.41 -18.83
C LYS A 120 -1.53 10.18 -18.49
N LEU A 121 -0.43 9.48 -18.30
CA LEU A 121 0.90 10.03 -18.02
C LEU A 121 2.00 9.03 -18.43
N PRO A 122 3.23 9.51 -18.70
CA PRO A 122 4.35 8.61 -18.98
C PRO A 122 4.59 7.68 -17.78
N VAL A 123 4.65 6.37 -17.99
CA VAL A 123 4.90 5.38 -16.93
C VAL A 123 5.98 4.41 -17.38
N ASP A 124 6.96 4.20 -16.50
CA ASP A 124 7.89 3.09 -16.55
C ASP A 124 7.68 2.27 -15.27
N PHE A 125 7.11 1.07 -15.39
CA PHE A 125 6.85 0.20 -14.24
C PHE A 125 8.16 -0.30 -13.59
N HIS A 126 9.28 -0.39 -14.32
CA HIS A 126 10.59 -0.68 -13.74
C HIS A 126 11.13 0.43 -12.82
N ARG A 127 10.51 1.61 -12.86
CA ARG A 127 10.78 2.75 -11.99
C ARG A 127 9.54 3.17 -11.20
N THR A 128 8.63 2.21 -10.97
CA THR A 128 7.37 2.43 -10.23
C THR A 128 7.38 1.60 -8.95
N VAL A 129 7.16 2.25 -7.84
CA VAL A 129 6.89 1.62 -6.54
C VAL A 129 5.38 1.64 -6.30
N ILE A 130 4.82 0.49 -5.91
CA ILE A 130 3.45 0.38 -5.45
C ILE A 130 3.43 0.03 -3.98
N GLY A 131 2.47 0.53 -3.22
CA GLY A 131 2.34 0.20 -1.81
C GLY A 131 1.19 0.92 -1.15
N GLY A 132 1.21 0.95 0.17
CA GLY A 132 0.19 1.64 0.93
C GLY A 132 0.35 1.43 2.43
N PHE A 133 -0.67 1.89 3.16
CA PHE A 133 -0.79 1.76 4.60
C PHE A 133 -1.98 0.87 4.95
N SER A 134 -1.81 -0.04 5.91
CA SER A 134 -2.91 -0.86 6.45
C SER A 134 -3.67 -1.62 5.37
N GLN A 135 -4.97 -1.35 5.16
CA GLN A 135 -5.77 -1.96 4.09
C GLN A 135 -5.16 -1.71 2.70
N GLY A 136 -4.63 -0.51 2.46
CA GLY A 136 -3.96 -0.18 1.19
C GLY A 136 -2.65 -0.96 0.99
N ALA A 137 -1.91 -1.27 2.06
CA ALA A 137 -0.74 -2.13 2.00
C ALA A 137 -1.14 -3.55 1.59
N MET A 138 -2.16 -4.12 2.22
CA MET A 138 -2.66 -5.46 1.89
C MET A 138 -3.16 -5.54 0.43
N LEU A 139 -3.90 -4.52 -0.05
CA LEU A 139 -4.34 -4.48 -1.44
C LEU A 139 -3.19 -4.37 -2.43
N SER A 140 -2.19 -3.54 -2.14
CA SER A 140 -1.01 -3.40 -3.01
C SER A 140 -0.22 -4.69 -3.10
N CYS A 141 -0.11 -5.46 -2.00
CA CYS A 141 0.48 -6.80 -1.98
C CYS A 141 -0.33 -7.75 -2.85
N ASP A 142 -1.64 -7.81 -2.64
CA ASP A 142 -2.54 -8.67 -3.41
C ASP A 142 -2.42 -8.41 -4.92
N VAL A 143 -2.43 -7.15 -5.35
CA VAL A 143 -2.27 -6.77 -6.76
C VAL A 143 -0.87 -7.11 -7.28
N ALA A 144 0.19 -6.84 -6.51
CA ALA A 144 1.55 -7.17 -6.91
C ALA A 144 1.73 -8.68 -7.13
N LEU A 145 1.09 -9.52 -6.32
CA LEU A 145 1.15 -10.98 -6.46
C LEU A 145 0.30 -11.52 -7.62
N HIS A 146 -0.81 -10.85 -7.96
CA HIS A 146 -1.73 -11.27 -9.03
C HIS A 146 -1.40 -10.70 -10.42
N THR A 147 -0.38 -9.86 -10.55
CA THR A 147 -0.01 -9.23 -11.82
C THR A 147 1.46 -9.42 -12.14
N ASP A 148 1.82 -9.24 -13.41
CA ASP A 148 3.21 -9.35 -13.87
C ASP A 148 3.85 -7.97 -14.13
N TYR A 149 3.26 -6.87 -13.62
CA TYR A 149 3.88 -5.54 -13.74
C TYR A 149 5.28 -5.57 -13.10
N PRO A 150 6.32 -5.12 -13.81
CA PRO A 150 7.69 -5.15 -13.31
C PRO A 150 7.95 -3.97 -12.34
N PHE A 151 7.23 -3.96 -11.21
CA PHE A 151 7.42 -2.91 -10.21
C PHE A 151 8.86 -2.89 -9.68
N ALA A 152 9.43 -1.69 -9.54
CA ALA A 152 10.72 -1.47 -8.90
C ALA A 152 10.71 -1.89 -7.42
N GLY A 153 9.56 -1.74 -6.75
CA GLY A 153 9.41 -2.10 -5.36
C GLY A 153 7.96 -2.18 -4.90
N LEU A 154 7.76 -2.91 -3.80
CA LEU A 154 6.51 -3.02 -3.06
C LEU A 154 6.68 -2.41 -1.66
N VAL A 155 5.74 -1.58 -1.20
CA VAL A 155 5.79 -0.93 0.12
C VAL A 155 4.62 -1.37 0.98
N GLN A 156 4.93 -1.94 2.15
CA GLN A 156 3.99 -2.50 3.11
C GLN A 156 4.11 -1.77 4.45
N LEU A 157 3.35 -0.66 4.62
CA LEU A 157 3.31 0.10 5.87
C LEU A 157 2.18 -0.42 6.74
N SER A 158 2.51 -1.04 7.86
CA SER A 158 1.54 -1.67 8.78
C SER A 158 0.54 -2.60 8.09
N GLY A 159 0.97 -3.29 7.02
CA GLY A 159 0.21 -4.35 6.36
C GLY A 159 0.35 -5.69 7.08
N ASN A 160 -0.51 -6.65 6.75
CA ASN A 160 -0.55 -7.96 7.39
C ASN A 160 -0.72 -9.09 6.37
N LEU A 161 -0.39 -10.33 6.77
CA LEU A 161 -0.69 -11.50 5.95
C LEU A 161 -2.21 -11.69 5.83
N LEU A 162 -2.67 -11.74 4.61
CA LEU A 162 -4.06 -11.91 4.22
C LEU A 162 -4.15 -13.02 3.18
N ALA A 163 -5.25 -13.79 3.19
CA ALA A 163 -5.51 -14.79 2.15
C ALA A 163 -4.29 -15.68 1.82
N GLU A 164 -3.59 -16.21 2.82
CA GLU A 164 -2.31 -16.93 2.69
C GLU A 164 -2.41 -18.07 1.67
N ALA A 165 -3.51 -18.83 1.67
CA ALA A 165 -3.74 -19.93 0.73
C ALA A 165 -3.75 -19.46 -0.74
N VAL A 166 -4.07 -18.18 -0.99
CA VAL A 166 -4.05 -17.56 -2.32
C VAL A 166 -2.69 -16.93 -2.61
N TRP A 167 -2.12 -16.20 -1.66
CA TRP A 167 -0.88 -15.45 -1.87
C TRP A 167 0.36 -16.34 -1.96
N ARG A 168 0.46 -17.36 -1.11
CA ARG A 168 1.64 -18.25 -1.04
C ARG A 168 1.96 -18.92 -2.38
N PRO A 169 1.01 -19.48 -3.16
CA PRO A 169 1.32 -20.05 -4.48
C PRO A 169 1.66 -19.01 -5.55
N LEU A 170 1.25 -17.75 -5.39
CA LEU A 170 1.53 -16.66 -6.34
C LEU A 170 2.89 -15.99 -6.08
N ALA A 171 3.31 -15.89 -4.82
CA ALA A 171 4.48 -15.14 -4.42
C ALA A 171 5.79 -15.55 -5.15
N PRO A 172 6.07 -16.85 -5.44
CA PRO A 172 7.27 -17.22 -6.19
C PRO A 172 7.38 -16.62 -7.60
N ARG A 173 6.25 -16.23 -8.22
CA ARG A 173 6.24 -15.54 -9.53
C ARG A 173 6.87 -14.14 -9.44
N ARG A 174 6.95 -13.60 -8.24
CA ARG A 174 7.52 -12.27 -7.94
C ARG A 174 8.93 -12.33 -7.36
N ARG A 175 9.62 -13.46 -7.54
CA ARG A 175 11.02 -13.64 -7.10
C ARG A 175 11.88 -12.46 -7.51
N GLY A 176 12.66 -11.92 -6.56
CA GLY A 176 13.52 -10.77 -6.75
C GLY A 176 12.85 -9.41 -6.57
N LEU A 177 11.51 -9.33 -6.48
CA LEU A 177 10.84 -8.07 -6.17
C LEU A 177 11.32 -7.55 -4.80
N ARG A 178 11.77 -6.30 -4.77
CA ARG A 178 12.19 -5.64 -3.53
C ARG A 178 10.99 -5.17 -2.75
N VAL A 179 10.97 -5.45 -1.45
CA VAL A 179 9.86 -5.11 -0.57
C VAL A 179 10.38 -4.31 0.62
N PHE A 180 9.83 -3.12 0.83
CA PHE A 180 9.96 -2.38 2.08
C PHE A 180 8.77 -2.72 2.97
N GLN A 181 9.01 -3.26 4.16
CA GLN A 181 7.95 -3.62 5.08
C GLN A 181 8.24 -3.04 6.47
N SER A 182 7.26 -2.34 7.05
CA SER A 182 7.36 -1.80 8.42
C SER A 182 6.13 -2.11 9.24
N HIS A 183 6.33 -2.30 10.58
CA HIS A 183 5.23 -2.58 11.50
C HIS A 183 5.56 -2.19 12.94
N GLY A 184 4.58 -1.65 13.67
CA GLY A 184 4.70 -1.31 15.08
C GLY A 184 4.58 -2.53 15.99
N THR A 185 5.45 -2.63 17.00
CA THR A 185 5.43 -3.76 17.96
C THR A 185 4.25 -3.75 18.92
N HIS A 186 3.56 -2.62 19.02
CA HIS A 186 2.37 -2.41 19.85
C HIS A 186 1.13 -2.09 19.00
N ASP A 187 1.11 -2.52 17.74
CA ASP A 187 -0.04 -2.36 16.87
C ASP A 187 -1.21 -3.20 17.40
N ASP A 188 -2.26 -2.53 17.84
CA ASP A 188 -3.45 -3.12 18.42
C ASP A 188 -4.60 -3.31 17.41
N ILE A 189 -4.34 -3.00 16.14
CA ILE A 189 -5.28 -3.16 15.03
C ILE A 189 -4.88 -4.37 14.17
N LEU A 190 -3.63 -4.41 13.73
CA LEU A 190 -3.06 -5.49 12.94
C LEU A 190 -1.85 -6.09 13.65
N SER A 191 -1.89 -7.41 13.86
CA SER A 191 -0.89 -8.14 14.63
C SER A 191 0.53 -7.98 14.07
N HIS A 192 1.49 -7.60 14.93
CA HIS A 192 2.91 -7.64 14.59
C HIS A 192 3.34 -9.05 14.13
N VAL A 193 2.84 -10.11 14.78
CA VAL A 193 3.08 -11.51 14.40
C VAL A 193 2.56 -11.80 12.99
N GLY A 194 1.38 -11.29 12.62
CA GLY A 194 0.85 -11.46 11.26
C GLY A 194 1.68 -10.71 10.21
N ALA A 195 2.28 -9.58 10.57
CA ALA A 195 3.22 -8.87 9.70
C ALA A 195 4.56 -9.63 9.56
N GLU A 196 5.07 -10.26 10.62
CA GLU A 196 6.24 -11.14 10.54
C GLU A 196 5.97 -12.35 9.66
N ARG A 197 4.79 -12.98 9.76
CA ARG A 197 4.38 -14.07 8.87
C ARG A 197 4.32 -13.63 7.40
N LEU A 198 3.85 -12.40 7.12
CA LEU A 198 3.92 -11.84 5.76
C LEU A 198 5.36 -11.72 5.27
N ARG A 199 6.24 -11.13 6.09
CA ARG A 199 7.68 -11.02 5.81
C ARG A 199 8.27 -12.38 5.44
N ASP A 200 8.01 -13.38 6.27
CA ASP A 200 8.58 -14.72 6.14
C ASP A 200 8.06 -15.39 4.87
N MET A 201 6.74 -15.36 4.61
CA MET A 201 6.14 -15.88 3.37
C MET A 201 6.73 -15.26 2.11
N LEU A 202 6.91 -13.92 2.10
CA LEU A 202 7.48 -13.20 0.95
C LEU A 202 8.96 -13.57 0.76
N SER A 203 9.73 -13.61 1.85
CA SER A 203 11.16 -13.96 1.83
C SER A 203 11.40 -15.41 1.39
N GLU A 204 10.65 -16.36 1.93
CA GLU A 204 10.67 -17.78 1.53
C GLU A 204 10.34 -17.97 0.04
N SER A 205 9.48 -17.12 -0.50
CA SER A 205 9.12 -17.09 -1.92
C SER A 205 10.17 -16.43 -2.81
N GLY A 206 11.25 -15.90 -2.23
CA GLY A 206 12.38 -15.28 -2.95
C GLY A 206 12.23 -13.79 -3.24
N LEU A 207 11.29 -13.09 -2.62
CA LEU A 207 11.23 -11.64 -2.63
C LEU A 207 12.29 -11.09 -1.66
N GLN A 208 12.77 -9.87 -1.91
CA GLN A 208 13.84 -9.24 -1.11
C GLN A 208 13.23 -8.27 -0.10
N VAL A 209 12.90 -8.78 1.10
CA VAL A 209 12.20 -7.99 2.12
C VAL A 209 13.18 -7.24 3.01
N GLU A 210 13.08 -5.90 3.01
CA GLU A 210 13.71 -5.00 3.96
C GLU A 210 12.71 -4.74 5.10
N TRP A 211 12.92 -5.43 6.24
CA TRP A 211 12.03 -5.41 7.39
C TRP A 211 12.40 -4.34 8.42
N HIS A 212 11.41 -3.53 8.83
CA HIS A 212 11.56 -2.47 9.83
C HIS A 212 10.49 -2.57 10.92
N SER A 213 10.79 -3.29 11.98
CA SER A 213 10.01 -3.23 13.21
C SER A 213 10.35 -1.96 14.00
N PHE A 214 9.36 -1.32 14.61
CA PHE A 214 9.56 -0.13 15.45
C PHE A 214 8.66 -0.20 16.70
N ARG A 215 9.09 0.49 17.74
CA ARG A 215 8.30 0.62 18.96
C ARG A 215 7.22 1.68 18.75
N GLY A 216 5.99 1.26 18.49
CA GLY A 216 4.84 2.11 18.21
C GLY A 216 3.61 1.28 17.88
N GLY A 217 2.50 1.94 17.61
CA GLY A 217 1.21 1.35 17.25
C GLY A 217 0.99 1.25 15.73
N HIS A 218 -0.27 1.43 15.32
CA HIS A 218 -0.70 1.43 13.92
C HIS A 218 -0.44 2.78 13.25
N GLU A 219 0.83 3.05 12.88
CA GLU A 219 1.28 4.36 12.44
C GLU A 219 2.46 4.30 11.47
N ILE A 220 2.86 5.45 10.91
CA ILE A 220 4.05 5.63 10.06
C ILE A 220 4.97 6.64 10.76
N PRO A 221 5.89 6.23 11.65
CA PRO A 221 6.75 7.15 12.36
C PRO A 221 7.87 7.70 11.47
N GLU A 222 8.46 8.81 11.89
CA GLU A 222 9.51 9.53 11.14
C GLU A 222 10.69 8.62 10.73
N VAL A 223 11.07 7.68 11.60
CA VAL A 223 12.15 6.72 11.29
C VAL A 223 11.80 5.84 10.08
N VAL A 224 10.52 5.45 9.93
CA VAL A 224 10.02 4.70 8.78
C VAL A 224 10.01 5.58 7.53
N ILE A 225 9.55 6.84 7.66
CA ILE A 225 9.54 7.82 6.54
C ILE A 225 10.94 8.00 5.96
N ARG A 226 11.96 8.20 6.79
CA ARG A 226 13.37 8.34 6.34
C ARG A 226 13.88 7.09 5.62
N LYS A 227 13.61 5.91 6.18
CA LYS A 227 14.03 4.63 5.57
C LYS A 227 13.31 4.36 4.26
N LEU A 228 12.02 4.69 4.18
CA LEU A 228 11.25 4.58 2.95
C LEU A 228 11.82 5.48 1.84
N GLY A 229 12.25 6.70 2.17
CA GLY A 229 12.94 7.58 1.22
C GLY A 229 14.21 6.94 0.65
N ALA A 230 15.05 6.36 1.51
CA ALA A 230 16.25 5.64 1.09
C ALA A 230 15.91 4.43 0.20
N PHE A 231 14.88 3.66 0.57
CA PHE A 231 14.39 2.54 -0.25
C PHE A 231 13.95 3.00 -1.64
N VAL A 232 13.10 4.04 -1.74
CA VAL A 232 12.62 4.56 -3.03
C VAL A 232 13.78 5.03 -3.91
N LYS A 233 14.76 5.76 -3.35
CA LYS A 233 15.98 6.15 -4.08
C LYS A 233 16.73 4.95 -4.64
N ASN A 234 16.87 3.91 -3.84
CA ASN A 234 17.65 2.72 -4.18
C ASN A 234 16.98 1.85 -5.27
N VAL A 235 15.64 1.78 -5.29
CA VAL A 235 14.92 0.92 -6.26
C VAL A 235 14.57 1.65 -7.56
N CYS A 236 14.54 2.99 -7.55
CA CYS A 236 14.14 3.82 -8.70
C CYS A 236 15.27 4.65 -9.32
N GLY A 237 16.44 4.64 -8.67
CA GLY A 237 17.64 5.42 -9.08
C GLY A 237 18.33 4.95 -10.32
#